data_637e256e176c5a273e95362a5be3fd72
#
_entry.id   637e256e176c5a273e95362a5be3fd72
#
_cell.length_a   1.000
_cell.length_b   1.000
_cell.length_c   1.000
_cell.angle_alpha   90.00
_cell.angle_beta   90.00
_cell.angle_gamma   90.00
#
_symmetry.space_group_name_H-M   'P 1'
#
loop_
_entity.id
_entity.type
_entity.pdbx_description
1 polymer ?
#
loop_
_entity_poly.entity_id
_entity_poly.type
_entity_poly.pdbx_seq_one_letter_code
_entity_poly.pdbx_strand_id
1 'polypeptide(L)'
;MDKKDRLLKLIELFAGGNKSEFARMIGVTPQAISTWISRNTFDIDIIYSKCINVSPEWLLTGEGDMLKSTAEHEPTSAPQRPAVTIYPAKHVDDGQQGIPLIPFSAMAGALRGEIQVCEYECEHYIVPEFKTANFLITINGDSMLPTYKSGDIVACQREAMTSVFFQWNRPYVLDTAQGAILKRIRPGSDKEHILIVSDNPAYIPFELPLSEIYSVALVVGFIRLE
;
A
#
# COMPACT_ATOMS: atom_id res chain seq x y z
N MET A 1 -18.57 20.94 16.77
CA MET A 1 -17.30 21.67 17.08
C MET A 1 -16.89 22.47 15.85
N ASP A 2 -16.49 23.76 16.00
CA ASP A 2 -16.10 24.62 14.88
C ASP A 2 -14.77 24.18 14.23
N LYS A 3 -14.56 24.55 12.94
CA LYS A 3 -13.30 24.28 12.25
C LYS A 3 -12.08 24.90 12.95
N LYS A 4 -12.25 26.10 13.49
CA LYS A 4 -11.22 26.77 14.30
C LYS A 4 -10.83 25.96 15.53
N ASP A 5 -11.82 25.44 16.27
CA ASP A 5 -11.57 24.66 17.48
C ASP A 5 -10.86 23.34 17.16
N ARG A 6 -11.23 22.69 16.04
CA ARG A 6 -10.55 21.50 15.53
C ARG A 6 -9.10 21.79 15.19
N LEU A 7 -8.84 22.90 14.49
CA LEU A 7 -7.48 23.31 14.15
C LEU A 7 -6.63 23.59 15.40
N LEU A 8 -7.20 24.26 16.41
CA LEU A 8 -6.50 24.52 17.66
C LEU A 8 -6.15 23.24 18.42
N LYS A 9 -7.06 22.27 18.46
CA LYS A 9 -6.78 20.93 19.04
C LYS A 9 -5.69 20.19 18.30
N LEU A 10 -5.65 20.27 16.98
CA LEU A 10 -4.56 19.67 16.19
C LEU A 10 -3.21 20.34 16.48
N ILE A 11 -3.19 21.67 16.59
CA ILE A 11 -1.98 22.43 16.95
C ILE A 11 -1.50 22.02 18.34
N GLU A 12 -2.41 21.87 19.30
CA GLU A 12 -2.05 21.43 20.65
C GLU A 12 -1.49 20.01 20.65
N LEU A 13 -2.14 19.07 19.95
CA LEU A 13 -1.73 17.68 19.93
C LEU A 13 -0.39 17.46 19.22
N PHE A 14 -0.19 18.08 18.06
CA PHE A 14 0.97 17.78 17.19
C PHE A 14 2.15 18.75 17.38
N ALA A 15 1.92 19.90 18.00
CA ALA A 15 2.95 20.93 18.16
C ALA A 15 2.90 21.62 19.53
N GLY A 16 2.24 21.03 20.55
CA GLY A 16 2.18 21.59 21.91
C GLY A 16 1.67 23.03 21.95
N GLY A 17 0.74 23.41 21.08
CA GLY A 17 0.20 24.78 20.98
C GLY A 17 1.01 25.74 20.10
N ASN A 18 2.18 25.33 19.57
CA ASN A 18 3.07 26.18 18.78
C ASN A 18 2.64 26.22 17.30
N LYS A 19 1.99 27.31 16.89
CA LYS A 19 1.45 27.53 15.54
C LYS A 19 2.54 27.52 14.45
N SER A 20 3.72 28.04 14.77
CA SER A 20 4.83 28.11 13.80
C SER A 20 5.43 26.73 13.55
N GLU A 21 5.53 25.92 14.58
CA GLU A 21 6.01 24.55 14.49
C GLU A 21 5.00 23.67 13.76
N PHE A 22 3.72 23.80 14.07
CA PHE A 22 2.64 23.12 13.35
C PHE A 22 2.64 23.47 11.85
N ALA A 23 2.77 24.78 11.53
CA ALA A 23 2.87 25.24 10.14
C ALA A 23 4.02 24.57 9.38
N ARG A 24 5.20 24.51 10.00
CA ARG A 24 6.39 23.87 9.42
C ARG A 24 6.15 22.36 9.20
N MET A 25 5.52 21.69 10.17
CA MET A 25 5.21 20.25 10.11
C MET A 25 4.29 19.92 8.93
N ILE A 26 3.24 20.71 8.70
CA ILE A 26 2.28 20.47 7.62
C ILE A 26 2.67 21.14 6.29
N GLY A 27 3.80 21.86 6.24
CA GLY A 27 4.32 22.46 5.01
C GLY A 27 3.63 23.75 4.56
N VAL A 28 3.06 24.52 5.50
CA VAL A 28 2.45 25.84 5.23
C VAL A 28 3.15 26.96 5.99
N THR A 29 2.82 28.22 5.68
CA THR A 29 3.38 29.38 6.40
C THR A 29 2.65 29.61 7.72
N PRO A 30 3.30 30.18 8.76
CA PRO A 30 2.62 30.57 10.00
C PRO A 30 1.48 31.57 9.79
N GLN A 31 1.58 32.43 8.78
CA GLN A 31 0.52 33.34 8.36
C GLN A 31 -0.72 32.59 7.85
N ALA A 32 -0.52 31.49 7.11
CA ALA A 32 -1.63 30.64 6.65
C ALA A 32 -2.41 30.08 7.85
N ILE A 33 -1.73 29.55 8.86
CA ILE A 33 -2.37 29.07 10.10
C ILE A 33 -3.17 30.18 10.79
N SER A 34 -2.59 31.38 10.91
CA SER A 34 -3.27 32.53 11.53
C SER A 34 -4.51 32.95 10.72
N THR A 35 -4.43 32.91 9.41
CA THR A 35 -5.55 33.17 8.49
C THR A 35 -6.63 32.09 8.61
N TRP A 36 -6.27 30.83 8.71
CA TRP A 36 -7.22 29.74 8.91
C TRP A 36 -7.99 29.87 10.22
N ILE A 37 -7.29 30.22 11.30
CA ILE A 37 -7.92 30.47 12.61
C ILE A 37 -8.90 31.66 12.54
N SER A 38 -8.51 32.77 11.90
CA SER A 38 -9.34 33.98 11.82
C SER A 38 -10.57 33.81 10.94
N ARG A 39 -10.46 32.98 9.88
CA ARG A 39 -11.54 32.72 8.92
C ARG A 39 -12.37 31.49 9.25
N ASN A 40 -12.11 30.83 10.39
CA ASN A 40 -12.75 29.57 10.79
C ASN A 40 -12.70 28.51 9.68
N THR A 41 -11.54 28.33 9.08
CA THR A 41 -11.30 27.38 7.97
C THR A 41 -9.94 26.73 8.09
N PHE A 42 -9.72 25.65 7.37
CA PHE A 42 -8.41 25.04 7.09
C PHE A 42 -8.53 24.14 5.87
N ASP A 43 -7.39 23.79 5.28
CA ASP A 43 -7.32 22.83 4.19
C ASP A 43 -7.30 21.41 4.76
N ILE A 44 -8.36 20.65 4.47
CA ILE A 44 -8.57 19.30 5.00
C ILE A 44 -7.55 18.33 4.41
N ASP A 45 -7.25 18.46 3.11
CA ASP A 45 -6.35 17.56 2.40
C ASP A 45 -4.92 17.69 2.91
N ILE A 46 -4.47 18.93 3.16
CA ILE A 46 -3.15 19.19 3.75
C ILE A 46 -3.07 18.59 5.16
N ILE A 47 -4.05 18.85 6.01
CA ILE A 47 -4.06 18.33 7.39
C ILE A 47 -4.12 16.81 7.38
N TYR A 48 -5.04 16.21 6.63
CA TYR A 48 -5.22 14.77 6.58
C TYR A 48 -3.97 14.02 6.06
N SER A 49 -3.26 14.61 5.09
CA SER A 49 -2.04 14.01 4.53
C SER A 49 -0.82 14.08 5.46
N LYS A 50 -0.79 15.05 6.39
CA LYS A 50 0.38 15.33 7.24
C LYS A 50 0.18 14.96 8.72
N CYS A 51 -1.05 14.94 9.22
CA CYS A 51 -1.38 14.56 10.59
C CYS A 51 -1.76 13.08 10.65
N ILE A 52 -0.79 12.24 11.00
CA ILE A 52 -0.98 10.78 11.12
C ILE A 52 -1.97 10.46 12.24
N ASN A 53 -2.84 9.46 12.02
CA ASN A 53 -3.84 8.96 12.97
C ASN A 53 -5.00 9.91 13.31
N VAL A 54 -5.19 11.02 12.60
CA VAL A 54 -6.40 11.84 12.78
C VAL A 54 -7.59 11.14 12.11
N SER A 55 -8.74 11.09 12.83
CA SER A 55 -9.98 10.54 12.29
C SER A 55 -10.52 11.45 11.18
N PRO A 56 -10.79 10.91 9.97
CA PRO A 56 -11.41 11.69 8.88
C PRO A 56 -12.79 12.23 9.28
N GLU A 57 -13.57 11.43 10.00
CA GLU A 57 -14.89 11.80 10.46
C GLU A 57 -14.83 12.98 11.42
N TRP A 58 -13.95 12.90 12.43
CA TRP A 58 -13.73 14.02 13.33
C TRP A 58 -13.20 15.26 12.61
N LEU A 59 -12.30 15.10 11.64
CA LEU A 59 -11.75 16.21 10.87
C LEU A 59 -12.81 16.92 10.03
N LEU A 60 -13.80 16.19 9.52
CA LEU A 60 -14.88 16.70 8.68
C LEU A 60 -16.06 17.26 9.51
N THR A 61 -16.50 16.54 10.54
CA THR A 61 -17.73 16.83 11.28
C THR A 61 -17.47 17.47 12.64
N GLY A 62 -16.34 17.16 13.26
CA GLY A 62 -16.03 17.51 14.64
C GLY A 62 -16.71 16.60 15.66
N GLU A 63 -17.29 15.49 15.23
CA GLU A 63 -17.93 14.47 16.05
C GLU A 63 -17.04 13.21 16.12
N GLY A 64 -17.17 12.43 17.20
CA GLY A 64 -16.33 11.26 17.44
C GLY A 64 -14.96 11.58 18.01
N ASP A 65 -14.10 10.57 18.05
CA ASP A 65 -12.74 10.68 18.56
C ASP A 65 -11.81 11.36 17.56
N MET A 66 -10.97 12.27 18.04
CA MET A 66 -10.01 13.00 17.21
C MET A 66 -8.95 12.09 16.59
N LEU A 67 -8.53 11.06 17.32
CA LEU A 67 -7.58 10.05 16.85
C LEU A 67 -8.32 8.77 16.50
N LYS A 68 -7.83 8.05 15.49
CA LYS A 68 -8.31 6.71 15.18
C LYS A 68 -8.08 5.82 16.40
N SER A 69 -9.16 5.33 17.00
CA SER A 69 -9.08 4.43 18.16
C SER A 69 -8.54 3.07 17.73
N THR A 70 -7.58 2.54 18.48
CA THR A 70 -7.10 1.16 18.39
C THR A 70 -7.95 0.18 19.21
N ALA A 71 -9.19 0.51 19.50
CA ALA A 71 -10.10 -0.33 20.29
C ALA A 71 -11.35 -0.69 19.48
N GLU A 72 -11.66 -1.96 19.54
CA GLU A 72 -12.81 -2.68 19.00
C GLU A 72 -14.13 -1.91 19.06
N HIS A 73 -14.85 -1.80 17.94
CA HIS A 73 -16.23 -1.36 17.92
C HIS A 73 -17.11 -2.38 17.22
N GLU A 74 -18.08 -2.88 17.99
CA GLU A 74 -19.27 -3.55 17.47
C GLU A 74 -20.12 -2.58 16.63
N PRO A 75 -20.80 -3.06 15.57
CA PRO A 75 -21.47 -2.18 14.60
C PRO A 75 -22.89 -1.83 15.02
N THR A 76 -23.19 -0.54 15.11
CA THR A 76 -24.56 -0.04 15.10
C THR A 76 -24.85 0.64 13.75
N SER A 77 -25.84 0.11 13.09
CA SER A 77 -26.49 0.45 11.81
C SER A 77 -26.29 1.82 11.16
N ALA A 78 -25.81 1.82 9.88
CA ALA A 78 -25.95 2.91 8.90
C ALA A 78 -26.08 2.35 7.45
N PRO A 79 -26.52 3.13 6.45
CA PRO A 79 -27.15 2.66 5.23
C PRO A 79 -26.19 1.96 4.27
N GLN A 80 -26.71 0.90 3.65
CA GLN A 80 -26.04 -0.05 2.79
C GLN A 80 -25.38 0.60 1.55
N ARG A 81 -24.05 0.57 1.47
CA ARG A 81 -23.32 0.48 0.20
C ARG A 81 -23.31 -0.99 -0.27
N PRO A 82 -23.23 -1.25 -1.57
CA PRO A 82 -23.26 -2.64 -2.05
C PRO A 82 -22.13 -3.43 -1.37
N ALA A 83 -22.54 -4.50 -0.70
CA ALA A 83 -21.66 -5.38 0.06
C ALA A 83 -20.62 -6.00 -0.87
N VAL A 84 -19.37 -5.66 -0.65
CA VAL A 84 -18.27 -6.56 -0.99
C VAL A 84 -18.48 -7.77 -0.07
N THR A 85 -18.88 -8.88 -0.62
CA THR A 85 -19.06 -10.13 0.13
C THR A 85 -17.69 -10.61 0.55
N ILE A 86 -17.29 -10.26 1.77
CA ILE A 86 -16.11 -10.83 2.41
C ILE A 86 -16.52 -12.22 2.85
N TYR A 87 -16.04 -13.23 2.14
CA TYR A 87 -16.16 -14.61 2.62
C TYR A 87 -15.25 -14.75 3.84
N PRO A 88 -15.76 -15.19 5.00
CA PRO A 88 -14.91 -15.46 6.15
C PRO A 88 -13.90 -16.51 5.75
N ALA A 89 -12.60 -16.23 6.00
CA ALA A 89 -11.54 -17.19 5.83
C ALA A 89 -11.93 -18.46 6.63
N LYS A 90 -12.20 -19.58 5.95
CA LYS A 90 -12.32 -20.85 6.62
C LYS A 90 -10.95 -21.17 7.17
N HIS A 91 -10.81 -21.15 8.49
CA HIS A 91 -9.74 -21.85 9.17
C HIS A 91 -9.81 -23.30 8.71
N VAL A 92 -8.91 -23.71 7.85
CA VAL A 92 -8.65 -25.12 7.60
C VAL A 92 -7.74 -25.58 8.71
N ASP A 93 -8.30 -26.35 9.62
CA ASP A 93 -7.70 -26.78 10.89
C ASP A 93 -6.83 -28.03 10.68
N ASP A 94 -5.91 -28.02 9.71
CA ASP A 94 -4.96 -29.11 9.50
C ASP A 94 -3.50 -28.65 9.31
N GLY A 95 -3.15 -27.48 9.86
CA GLY A 95 -1.73 -27.05 9.97
C GLY A 95 -1.10 -26.53 8.67
N GLN A 96 -1.82 -26.44 7.56
CA GLN A 96 -1.36 -25.78 6.35
C GLN A 96 -1.85 -24.32 6.32
N GLN A 97 -0.95 -23.41 6.63
CA GLN A 97 -1.20 -21.99 6.46
C GLN A 97 -1.26 -21.69 4.95
N GLY A 98 -2.44 -21.28 4.46
CA GLY A 98 -2.62 -20.91 3.04
C GLY A 98 -1.78 -19.69 2.66
N ILE A 99 -1.52 -19.53 1.36
CA ILE A 99 -0.77 -18.39 0.83
C ILE A 99 -1.75 -17.22 0.67
N PRO A 100 -1.53 -16.05 1.31
CA PRO A 100 -2.45 -14.92 1.25
C PRO A 100 -2.47 -14.28 -0.14
N LEU A 101 -3.66 -13.97 -0.66
CA LEU A 101 -3.86 -13.14 -1.85
C LEU A 101 -3.89 -11.68 -1.44
N ILE A 102 -2.81 -10.96 -1.71
CA ILE A 102 -2.66 -9.56 -1.33
C ILE A 102 -3.24 -8.66 -2.43
N PRO A 103 -4.15 -7.73 -2.10
CA PRO A 103 -4.61 -6.74 -3.06
C PRO A 103 -3.44 -5.92 -3.62
N PHE A 104 -3.46 -5.64 -4.93
CA PHE A 104 -2.39 -4.89 -5.59
C PHE A 104 -2.16 -3.50 -4.96
N SER A 105 -3.22 -2.86 -4.47
CA SER A 105 -3.14 -1.58 -3.75
C SER A 105 -2.43 -1.66 -2.39
N ALA A 106 -2.38 -2.85 -1.78
CA ALA A 106 -1.70 -3.07 -0.51
C ALA A 106 -0.21 -3.42 -0.68
N MET A 107 0.25 -3.61 -1.92
CA MET A 107 1.62 -4.05 -2.22
C MET A 107 2.69 -3.07 -1.73
N ALA A 108 2.45 -1.76 -1.81
CA ALA A 108 3.41 -0.75 -1.39
C ALA A 108 3.77 -0.82 0.12
N GLY A 109 2.86 -1.33 0.97
CA GLY A 109 3.13 -1.61 2.40
C GLY A 109 3.57 -3.06 2.63
N ALA A 110 3.00 -3.96 1.84
CA ALA A 110 3.15 -5.39 1.94
C ALA A 110 4.60 -5.87 1.81
N LEU A 111 5.35 -5.31 0.88
CA LEU A 111 6.73 -5.69 0.64
C LEU A 111 7.70 -5.05 1.66
N ARG A 112 7.31 -3.97 2.34
CA ARG A 112 8.11 -3.30 3.37
C ARG A 112 8.04 -3.94 4.77
N GLY A 113 7.29 -5.03 4.93
CA GLY A 113 7.13 -5.69 6.23
C GLY A 113 6.05 -5.07 7.12
N GLU A 114 5.32 -4.06 6.64
CA GLU A 114 4.24 -3.38 7.38
C GLU A 114 2.90 -4.14 7.31
N ILE A 115 2.90 -5.39 6.82
CA ILE A 115 1.69 -6.15 6.46
C ILE A 115 1.00 -6.85 7.63
N GLN A 116 1.42 -6.71 8.85
CA GLN A 116 0.73 -7.46 9.92
C GLN A 116 -0.78 -7.19 10.00
N VAL A 117 -1.27 -6.12 9.40
CA VAL A 117 -2.69 -5.75 9.42
C VAL A 117 -3.50 -6.37 8.26
N CYS A 118 -2.87 -6.64 7.10
CA CYS A 118 -3.59 -7.13 5.92
C CYS A 118 -3.68 -8.66 5.81
N GLU A 119 -2.80 -9.41 6.43
CA GLU A 119 -2.78 -10.88 6.30
C GLU A 119 -4.02 -11.56 6.89
N TYR A 120 -4.63 -10.99 7.92
CA TYR A 120 -5.84 -11.54 8.54
C TYR A 120 -7.13 -11.30 7.75
N GLU A 121 -7.11 -10.37 6.78
CA GLU A 121 -8.28 -10.00 5.96
C GLU A 121 -8.19 -10.53 4.52
N CYS A 122 -7.10 -11.22 4.15
CA CYS A 122 -6.87 -11.72 2.80
C CYS A 122 -7.49 -13.09 2.58
N GLU A 123 -7.95 -13.36 1.36
CA GLU A 123 -8.22 -14.73 0.93
C GLU A 123 -6.93 -15.54 0.93
N HIS A 124 -6.99 -16.80 1.38
CA HIS A 124 -5.85 -17.70 1.41
C HIS A 124 -6.06 -18.86 0.44
N TYR A 125 -5.03 -19.17 -0.33
CA TYR A 125 -5.01 -20.26 -1.28
C TYR A 125 -4.04 -21.35 -0.85
N ILE A 126 -4.46 -22.61 -0.94
CA ILE A 126 -3.60 -23.76 -0.74
C ILE A 126 -3.25 -24.31 -2.12
N VAL A 127 -2.00 -24.12 -2.54
CA VAL A 127 -1.47 -24.62 -3.80
C VAL A 127 -0.20 -25.41 -3.49
N PRO A 128 -0.26 -26.75 -3.52
CA PRO A 128 0.86 -27.60 -3.08
C PRO A 128 2.17 -27.38 -3.83
N GLU A 129 2.09 -26.89 -5.07
CA GLU A 129 3.24 -26.61 -5.92
C GLU A 129 3.95 -25.29 -5.56
N PHE A 130 3.26 -24.37 -4.88
CA PHE A 130 3.79 -23.04 -4.54
C PHE A 130 4.42 -22.99 -3.12
N LYS A 131 5.20 -24.01 -2.78
CA LYS A 131 5.78 -24.19 -1.42
C LYS A 131 6.67 -23.04 -0.96
N THR A 132 7.26 -22.30 -1.89
CA THR A 132 8.17 -21.18 -1.59
C THR A 132 7.50 -19.82 -1.69
N ALA A 133 6.25 -19.76 -2.15
CA ALA A 133 5.52 -18.51 -2.26
C ALA A 133 5.14 -17.97 -0.88
N ASN A 134 5.38 -16.69 -0.67
CA ASN A 134 4.99 -15.98 0.55
C ASN A 134 3.64 -15.28 0.40
N PHE A 135 3.26 -14.92 -0.82
CA PHE A 135 2.00 -14.26 -1.13
C PHE A 135 1.60 -14.46 -2.60
N LEU A 136 0.33 -14.19 -2.87
CA LEU A 136 -0.25 -14.13 -4.21
C LEU A 136 -0.67 -12.70 -4.52
N ILE A 137 -0.67 -12.31 -5.80
CA ILE A 137 -1.25 -11.06 -6.28
C ILE A 137 -1.98 -11.27 -7.59
N THR A 138 -3.05 -10.49 -7.80
CA THR A 138 -3.76 -10.46 -9.09
C THR A 138 -3.11 -9.46 -10.03
N ILE A 139 -2.83 -9.88 -11.28
CA ILE A 139 -2.26 -9.02 -12.31
C ILE A 139 -3.33 -8.10 -12.87
N ASN A 140 -2.99 -6.82 -12.99
CA ASN A 140 -3.77 -5.83 -13.71
C ASN A 140 -2.95 -5.24 -14.85
N GLY A 141 -3.57 -5.12 -16.03
CA GLY A 141 -2.94 -4.56 -17.23
C GLY A 141 -2.41 -5.62 -18.19
N ASP A 142 -1.74 -5.16 -19.23
CA ASP A 142 -1.36 -5.94 -20.40
C ASP A 142 0.14 -5.90 -20.71
N SER A 143 0.94 -5.26 -19.87
CA SER A 143 2.38 -5.08 -20.10
C SER A 143 3.17 -6.40 -20.14
N MET A 144 2.61 -7.46 -19.58
CA MET A 144 3.23 -8.79 -19.54
C MET A 144 2.58 -9.81 -20.48
N LEU A 145 1.74 -9.35 -21.41
CA LEU A 145 1.23 -10.20 -22.50
C LEU A 145 2.36 -10.65 -23.42
N PRO A 146 2.29 -11.85 -23.99
CA PRO A 146 1.23 -12.86 -23.85
C PRO A 146 1.40 -13.77 -22.64
N THR A 147 2.50 -13.67 -21.90
CA THR A 147 2.83 -14.62 -20.82
C THR A 147 1.81 -14.54 -19.69
N TYR A 148 1.54 -13.34 -19.23
CA TYR A 148 0.56 -13.07 -18.16
C TYR A 148 -0.55 -12.18 -18.67
N LYS A 149 -1.79 -12.50 -18.31
CA LYS A 149 -3.00 -11.75 -18.65
C LYS A 149 -3.55 -11.02 -17.44
N SER A 150 -4.28 -9.95 -17.66
CA SER A 150 -5.06 -9.32 -16.60
C SER A 150 -6.04 -10.33 -16.00
N GLY A 151 -6.08 -10.43 -14.67
CA GLY A 151 -6.85 -11.43 -13.94
C GLY A 151 -6.05 -12.68 -13.54
N ASP A 152 -4.88 -12.94 -14.11
CA ASP A 152 -4.01 -14.01 -13.62
C ASP A 152 -3.56 -13.70 -12.18
N ILE A 153 -3.42 -14.74 -11.37
CA ILE A 153 -2.87 -14.65 -10.01
C ILE A 153 -1.44 -15.20 -10.02
N VAL A 154 -0.46 -14.37 -9.66
CA VAL A 154 0.95 -14.81 -9.59
C VAL A 154 1.35 -15.12 -8.16
N ALA A 155 2.11 -16.20 -8.00
CA ALA A 155 2.71 -16.63 -6.74
C ALA A 155 4.13 -16.03 -6.62
N CYS A 156 4.39 -15.36 -5.52
CA CYS A 156 5.55 -14.53 -5.30
C CYS A 156 6.35 -15.00 -4.09
N GLN A 157 7.66 -15.15 -4.27
CA GLN A 157 8.62 -15.41 -3.21
C GLN A 157 9.38 -14.12 -2.92
N ARG A 158 9.32 -13.64 -1.67
CA ARG A 158 10.06 -12.43 -1.23
C ARG A 158 11.55 -12.72 -1.23
N GLU A 159 12.32 -11.75 -1.71
CA GLU A 159 13.78 -11.77 -1.67
C GLU A 159 14.29 -10.58 -0.86
N ALA A 160 15.31 -10.80 -0.03
CA ALA A 160 15.90 -9.72 0.75
C ALA A 160 16.79 -8.84 -0.15
N MET A 161 16.52 -7.55 -0.24
CA MET A 161 17.29 -6.60 -1.05
C MET A 161 18.79 -6.60 -0.73
N THR A 162 19.17 -6.86 0.51
CA THR A 162 20.58 -6.91 0.96
C THR A 162 21.37 -8.09 0.40
N SER A 163 20.70 -9.15 -0.05
CA SER A 163 21.30 -10.39 -0.52
C SER A 163 20.73 -10.86 -1.86
N VAL A 164 19.93 -10.00 -2.53
CA VAL A 164 19.27 -10.41 -3.77
C VAL A 164 20.32 -10.71 -4.87
N PHE A 165 20.21 -11.89 -5.43
CA PHE A 165 20.89 -12.26 -6.65
C PHE A 165 19.85 -12.43 -7.75
N PHE A 166 19.73 -11.44 -8.63
CA PHE A 166 18.74 -11.47 -9.69
C PHE A 166 19.00 -12.61 -10.66
N GLN A 167 18.00 -13.46 -10.83
CA GLN A 167 17.97 -14.44 -11.91
C GLN A 167 17.52 -13.72 -13.18
N TRP A 168 18.48 -13.42 -14.05
CA TRP A 168 18.22 -12.62 -15.25
C TRP A 168 17.13 -13.22 -16.14
N ASN A 169 16.33 -12.35 -16.73
CA ASN A 169 15.19 -12.68 -17.58
C ASN A 169 14.01 -13.38 -16.87
N ARG A 170 14.05 -13.50 -15.54
CA ARG A 170 12.91 -13.97 -14.75
C ARG A 170 11.95 -12.82 -14.45
N PRO A 171 10.65 -13.11 -14.29
CA PRO A 171 9.67 -12.10 -13.86
C PRO A 171 9.80 -11.86 -12.35
N TYR A 172 9.74 -10.59 -11.98
CA TYR A 172 9.76 -10.12 -10.60
C TYR A 172 8.65 -9.11 -10.36
N VAL A 173 8.14 -9.09 -9.16
CA VAL A 173 7.35 -7.98 -8.64
C VAL A 173 8.29 -7.07 -7.90
N LEU A 174 8.33 -5.80 -8.30
CA LEU A 174 9.16 -4.75 -7.71
C LEU A 174 8.24 -3.73 -7.06
N ASP A 175 8.54 -3.34 -5.83
CA ASP A 175 7.95 -2.17 -5.18
C ASP A 175 8.85 -0.97 -5.44
N THR A 176 8.32 0.05 -6.09
CA THR A 176 9.04 1.25 -6.48
C THR A 176 8.34 2.50 -5.97
N ALA A 177 8.97 3.67 -6.13
CA ALA A 177 8.36 4.96 -5.80
C ALA A 177 7.04 5.23 -6.56
N GLN A 178 6.86 4.60 -7.73
CA GLN A 178 5.66 4.74 -8.55
C GLN A 178 4.62 3.62 -8.29
N GLY A 179 4.88 2.75 -7.32
CA GLY A 179 4.05 1.59 -6.98
C GLY A 179 4.65 0.27 -7.41
N ALA A 180 3.87 -0.81 -7.22
CA ALA A 180 4.30 -2.15 -7.57
C ALA A 180 4.20 -2.39 -9.09
N ILE A 181 5.22 -3.04 -9.65
CA ILE A 181 5.25 -3.43 -11.07
C ILE A 181 5.65 -4.89 -11.22
N LEU A 182 5.07 -5.60 -12.18
CA LEU A 182 5.50 -6.93 -12.61
C LEU A 182 6.27 -6.81 -13.92
N LYS A 183 7.54 -7.16 -13.94
CA LYS A 183 8.41 -7.06 -15.10
C LYS A 183 9.49 -8.16 -15.12
N ARG A 184 10.14 -8.38 -16.27
CA ARG A 184 11.39 -9.12 -16.33
C ARG A 184 12.55 -8.21 -16.03
N ILE A 185 13.54 -8.76 -15.32
CA ILE A 185 14.76 -8.06 -14.97
C ILE A 185 15.92 -8.57 -15.82
N ARG A 186 16.68 -7.65 -16.39
CA ARG A 186 17.93 -7.90 -17.10
C ARG A 186 19.05 -7.04 -16.55
N PRO A 187 20.32 -7.35 -16.82
CA PRO A 187 21.43 -6.48 -16.47
C PRO A 187 21.22 -5.07 -17.02
N GLY A 188 21.44 -4.06 -16.20
CA GLY A 188 21.49 -2.66 -16.63
C GLY A 188 22.82 -2.27 -17.26
N SER A 189 23.01 -0.99 -17.50
CA SER A 189 24.25 -0.41 -18.04
C SER A 189 25.43 -0.53 -17.08
N ASP A 190 25.17 -0.61 -15.78
CA ASP A 190 26.15 -0.77 -14.71
C ASP A 190 25.62 -1.63 -13.55
N LYS A 191 26.37 -1.71 -12.45
CA LYS A 191 26.03 -2.53 -11.28
C LYS A 191 24.95 -1.92 -10.38
N GLU A 192 24.65 -0.64 -10.54
CA GLU A 192 23.66 0.09 -9.74
C GLU A 192 22.30 0.15 -10.44
N HIS A 193 22.21 -0.28 -11.70
CA HIS A 193 21.00 -0.26 -12.51
C HIS A 193 20.58 -1.65 -12.97
N ILE A 194 19.29 -1.83 -13.12
CA ILE A 194 18.68 -2.98 -13.78
C ILE A 194 17.83 -2.53 -14.96
N LEU A 195 17.80 -3.33 -16.01
CA LEU A 195 16.92 -3.10 -17.15
C LEU A 195 15.58 -3.79 -16.89
N ILE A 196 14.54 -3.01 -16.91
CA ILE A 196 13.14 -3.41 -16.74
C ILE A 196 12.52 -3.68 -18.09
N VAL A 197 12.04 -4.91 -18.30
CA VAL A 197 11.53 -5.37 -19.60
C VAL A 197 10.11 -5.91 -19.43
N SER A 198 9.20 -5.45 -20.28
CA SER A 198 7.86 -6.01 -20.44
C SER A 198 7.86 -7.17 -21.43
N ASP A 199 6.99 -8.17 -21.24
CA ASP A 199 6.79 -9.22 -22.24
C ASP A 199 6.03 -8.71 -23.47
N ASN A 200 5.19 -7.69 -23.28
CA ASN A 200 4.50 -7.03 -24.36
C ASN A 200 5.45 -6.05 -25.09
N PRO A 201 5.75 -6.28 -26.37
CA PRO A 201 6.71 -5.48 -27.12
C PRO A 201 6.24 -4.03 -27.38
N ALA A 202 4.98 -3.70 -27.12
CA ALA A 202 4.47 -2.32 -27.18
C ALA A 202 5.07 -1.43 -26.08
N TYR A 203 5.65 -2.02 -25.03
CA TYR A 203 6.25 -1.31 -23.91
C TYR A 203 7.76 -1.24 -24.07
N ILE A 204 8.28 -0.02 -24.08
CA ILE A 204 9.72 0.24 -24.22
C ILE A 204 10.45 -0.16 -22.91
N PRO A 205 11.53 -0.95 -22.97
CA PRO A 205 12.37 -1.21 -21.81
C PRO A 205 13.00 0.07 -21.25
N PHE A 206 13.17 0.14 -19.93
CA PHE A 206 13.81 1.27 -19.27
C PHE A 206 14.72 0.82 -18.13
N GLU A 207 15.70 1.61 -17.78
CA GLU A 207 16.59 1.34 -16.66
C GLU A 207 16.01 1.92 -15.36
N LEU A 208 16.24 1.18 -14.27
CA LEU A 208 15.83 1.58 -12.94
C LEU A 208 17.02 1.44 -11.99
N PRO A 209 17.38 2.49 -11.22
CA PRO A 209 18.37 2.37 -10.17
C PRO A 209 17.92 1.41 -9.07
N LEU A 210 18.82 0.59 -8.55
CA LEU A 210 18.53 -0.31 -7.43
C LEU A 210 18.07 0.46 -6.17
N SER A 211 18.51 1.71 -6.02
CA SER A 211 18.11 2.60 -4.91
C SER A 211 16.63 3.01 -4.95
N GLU A 212 15.97 2.91 -6.11
CA GLU A 212 14.53 3.20 -6.26
C GLU A 212 13.64 1.97 -6.04
N ILE A 213 14.25 0.81 -5.76
CA ILE A 213 13.54 -0.43 -5.48
C ILE A 213 13.49 -0.63 -3.97
N TYR A 214 12.32 -0.58 -3.41
CA TYR A 214 12.13 -0.76 -1.97
C TYR A 214 12.10 -2.22 -1.55
N SER A 215 11.55 -3.07 -2.42
CA SER A 215 11.48 -4.51 -2.18
C SER A 215 11.24 -5.28 -3.48
N VAL A 216 11.56 -6.57 -3.44
CA VAL A 216 11.54 -7.43 -4.61
C VAL A 216 10.98 -8.81 -4.26
N ALA A 217 10.20 -9.39 -5.17
CA ALA A 217 9.74 -10.75 -5.06
C ALA A 217 9.84 -11.48 -6.41
N LEU A 218 10.41 -12.66 -6.40
CA LEU A 218 10.50 -13.54 -7.57
C LEU A 218 9.13 -14.19 -7.82
N VAL A 219 8.67 -14.16 -9.06
CA VAL A 219 7.48 -14.93 -9.46
C VAL A 219 7.87 -16.40 -9.65
N VAL A 220 7.28 -17.27 -8.84
CA VAL A 220 7.56 -18.71 -8.84
C VAL A 220 6.51 -19.53 -9.58
N GLY A 221 5.34 -18.96 -9.84
CA GLY A 221 4.26 -19.59 -10.59
C GLY A 221 3.09 -18.66 -10.80
N PHE A 222 2.04 -19.13 -11.47
CA PHE A 222 0.79 -18.38 -11.62
C PHE A 222 -0.41 -19.32 -11.77
N ILE A 223 -1.60 -18.79 -11.46
CA ILE A 223 -2.89 -19.43 -11.63
C ILE A 223 -3.66 -18.62 -12.68
N ARG A 224 -4.23 -19.28 -13.64
CA ARG A 224 -5.14 -18.70 -14.63
C ARG A 224 -6.48 -19.40 -14.52
N LEU A 225 -7.53 -18.59 -14.34
CA LEU A 225 -8.92 -19.04 -14.40
C LEU A 225 -9.42 -18.79 -15.82
N GLU A 226 -10.08 -19.79 -16.42
CA GLU A 226 -10.71 -19.71 -17.75
C GLU A 226 -12.19 -19.32 -17.64
#